data_7d83dba11701b39f2892999b22391496
#
_entry.id   7d83dba11701b39f2892999b22391496
#
_cell.length_a   1.000
_cell.length_b   1.000
_cell.length_c   1.000
_cell.angle_alpha   90.00
_cell.angle_beta   90.00
_cell.angle_gamma   90.00
#
_symmetry.space_group_name_H-M   'P 1'
#
loop_
_entity.id
_entity.type
_entity.pdbx_description
1 polymer ?
#
loop_
_entity_poly.entity_id
_entity_poly.type
_entity_poly.pdbx_seq_one_letter_code
_entity_poly.pdbx_strand_id
1 'polypeptide(L)'
;LLPSFSERVNLVSVGSKRNVRNAHTFLQKAADKGRLDARFYSVVDRDFESEEIVQSNRQFQWCVYHVENFLLEPKFIKESLTSMSLGEIELSEEDIKDELKECAVETADEIVRIRMDKIVNSQFINAISFSFDPKLSNSEGFSEAVLRSHTKISNLVESSLGYSELEKVEIELRRELDIALSGDEWLKVFRGRNVLKRYAGKKGVSYEVLRNLIVSRMRLAQYCP
;
A
#
# COMPACT_ATOMS: atom_id res chain seq x y z
N LEU A 1 4.05 -16.70 11.99
CA LEU A 1 4.28 -16.18 13.35
C LEU A 1 5.04 -17.22 14.15
N LEU A 2 6.04 -16.78 14.91
CA LEU A 2 6.73 -17.65 15.87
C LEU A 2 5.71 -18.12 16.90
N PRO A 3 5.66 -19.42 17.27
CA PRO A 3 4.67 -19.92 18.23
C PRO A 3 4.65 -19.11 19.54
N SER A 4 5.82 -18.73 20.05
CA SER A 4 5.97 -17.89 21.26
C SER A 4 5.39 -16.48 21.11
N PHE A 5 5.25 -15.95 19.89
CA PHE A 5 4.66 -14.66 19.65
C PHE A 5 3.13 -14.72 19.71
N SER A 6 2.52 -15.76 19.11
CA SER A 6 1.07 -15.92 19.12
C SER A 6 0.48 -16.22 20.52
N GLU A 7 1.30 -16.74 21.42
CA GLU A 7 0.92 -16.97 22.83
C GLU A 7 0.89 -15.67 23.65
N ARG A 8 1.61 -14.62 23.21
CA ARG A 8 1.78 -13.38 23.96
C ARG A 8 1.13 -12.16 23.30
N VAL A 9 0.77 -12.26 22.04
CA VAL A 9 0.26 -11.13 21.25
C VAL A 9 -1.02 -11.53 20.53
N ASN A 10 -2.10 -10.83 20.81
CA ASN A 10 -3.34 -10.94 20.07
C ASN A 10 -3.29 -10.01 18.86
N LEU A 11 -3.37 -10.58 17.65
CA LEU A 11 -3.45 -9.82 16.40
C LEU A 11 -4.92 -9.58 16.07
N VAL A 12 -5.28 -8.30 15.91
CA VAL A 12 -6.64 -7.90 15.55
C VAL A 12 -6.59 -7.15 14.21
N SER A 13 -7.25 -7.69 13.19
CA SER A 13 -7.45 -7.00 11.93
C SER A 13 -8.60 -6.01 12.05
N VAL A 14 -8.33 -4.74 11.79
CA VAL A 14 -9.33 -3.65 11.89
C VAL A 14 -9.79 -3.17 10.50
N GLY A 15 -9.28 -3.79 9.45
CA GLY A 15 -9.63 -3.49 8.06
C GLY A 15 -8.79 -2.36 7.46
N SER A 16 -9.39 -1.20 7.21
CA SER A 16 -8.68 -0.11 6.53
C SER A 16 -7.67 0.61 7.43
N LYS A 17 -6.65 1.23 6.82
CA LYS A 17 -5.66 2.08 7.49
C LYS A 17 -6.32 3.17 8.36
N ARG A 18 -7.40 3.79 7.86
CA ARG A 18 -8.19 4.77 8.62
C ARG A 18 -8.78 4.16 9.89
N ASN A 19 -9.32 2.94 9.79
CA ASN A 19 -9.88 2.25 10.95
C ASN A 19 -8.80 1.89 11.97
N VAL A 20 -7.62 1.45 11.51
CA VAL A 20 -6.47 1.18 12.38
C VAL A 20 -6.05 2.44 13.13
N ARG A 21 -5.93 3.59 12.45
CA ARG A 21 -5.61 4.88 13.08
C ARG A 21 -6.66 5.30 14.10
N ASN A 22 -7.94 5.16 13.77
CA ASN A 22 -9.04 5.52 14.67
C ASN A 22 -9.06 4.61 15.92
N ALA A 23 -8.91 3.30 15.73
CA ALA A 23 -8.83 2.34 16.83
C ALA A 23 -7.64 2.63 17.74
N HIS A 24 -6.47 2.92 17.17
CA HIS A 24 -5.28 3.30 17.93
C HIS A 24 -5.52 4.56 18.77
N THR A 25 -6.09 5.62 18.17
CA THR A 25 -6.40 6.87 18.86
C THR A 25 -7.39 6.63 20.02
N PHE A 26 -8.39 5.77 19.80
CA PHE A 26 -9.34 5.42 20.85
C PHE A 26 -8.68 4.67 22.01
N LEU A 27 -7.86 3.66 21.71
CA LEU A 27 -7.13 2.88 22.70
C LEU A 27 -6.13 3.75 23.48
N GLN A 28 -5.45 4.68 22.80
CA GLN A 28 -4.53 5.61 23.45
C GLN A 28 -5.27 6.51 24.46
N LYS A 29 -6.42 7.08 24.06
CA LYS A 29 -7.25 7.88 24.99
C LYS A 29 -7.77 7.08 26.18
N ALA A 30 -8.04 5.78 25.99
CA ALA A 30 -8.47 4.91 27.08
C ALA A 30 -7.30 4.60 28.04
N ALA A 31 -6.10 4.35 27.52
CA ALA A 31 -4.90 4.13 28.31
C ALA A 31 -4.49 5.37 29.11
N ASP A 32 -4.52 6.55 28.48
CA ASP A 32 -4.18 7.83 29.13
C ASP A 32 -5.12 8.15 30.31
N LYS A 33 -6.37 7.63 30.24
CA LYS A 33 -7.36 7.75 31.33
C LYS A 33 -7.27 6.62 32.36
N GLY A 34 -6.28 5.75 32.28
CA GLY A 34 -6.13 4.59 33.17
C GLY A 34 -7.23 3.52 33.02
N ARG A 35 -7.97 3.52 31.88
CA ARG A 35 -9.07 2.57 31.62
C ARG A 35 -8.62 1.35 30.84
N LEU A 36 -7.38 1.31 30.40
CA LEU A 36 -6.81 0.21 29.64
C LEU A 36 -5.43 -0.11 30.19
N ASP A 37 -5.27 -1.31 30.74
CA ASP A 37 -4.01 -1.81 31.31
C ASP A 37 -3.24 -2.72 30.34
N ALA A 38 -3.64 -2.76 29.08
CA ALA A 38 -3.00 -3.56 28.05
C ALA A 38 -2.04 -2.73 27.20
N ARG A 39 -0.88 -3.30 26.84
CA ARG A 39 -0.03 -2.73 25.80
C ARG A 39 -0.62 -3.03 24.42
N PHE A 40 -0.69 -2.03 23.57
CA PHE A 40 -1.16 -2.16 22.20
C PHE A 40 -0.23 -1.43 21.23
N TYR A 41 -0.19 -1.93 20.02
CA TYR A 41 0.59 -1.38 18.91
C TYR A 41 -0.28 -1.42 17.66
N SER A 42 -0.11 -0.47 16.76
CA SER A 42 -0.71 -0.52 15.45
C SER A 42 0.36 -0.61 14.37
N VAL A 43 0.06 -1.40 13.35
CA VAL A 43 0.92 -1.56 12.18
C VAL A 43 0.07 -1.32 10.95
N VAL A 44 0.57 -0.51 10.03
CA VAL A 44 -0.12 -0.19 8.78
C VAL A 44 0.82 -0.34 7.59
N ASP A 45 0.25 -0.60 6.42
CA ASP A 45 0.98 -0.60 5.16
C ASP A 45 1.44 0.82 4.79
N ARG A 46 2.53 0.91 4.04
CA ARG A 46 3.04 2.19 3.55
C ARG A 46 2.10 2.80 2.52
N ASP A 47 1.58 1.99 1.59
CA ASP A 47 0.80 2.46 0.43
C ASP A 47 1.49 3.61 -0.33
N PHE A 48 0.72 4.43 -1.05
CA PHE A 48 1.22 5.63 -1.74
C PHE A 48 1.19 6.90 -0.86
N GLU A 49 0.99 6.78 0.45
CA GLU A 49 0.98 7.97 1.29
C GLU A 49 2.40 8.41 1.59
N SER A 50 2.75 9.60 1.11
CA SER A 50 4.00 10.29 1.42
C SER A 50 4.03 10.84 2.85
N GLU A 51 2.88 10.88 3.54
CA GLU A 51 2.86 11.26 4.94
C GLU A 51 3.56 10.16 5.76
N GLU A 52 4.78 10.44 6.14
CA GLU A 52 5.40 9.74 7.25
C GLU A 52 4.42 9.79 8.42
N ILE A 53 3.90 8.65 8.78
CA ILE A 53 3.23 8.54 10.08
C ILE A 53 4.29 9.02 11.07
N VAL A 54 3.99 10.08 11.81
CA VAL A 54 4.79 10.42 12.99
C VAL A 54 4.84 9.14 13.80
N GLN A 55 5.95 8.43 13.68
CA GLN A 55 6.14 7.17 14.37
C GLN A 55 6.07 7.48 15.86
N SER A 56 4.91 7.27 16.42
CA SER A 56 4.79 7.26 17.87
C SER A 56 5.38 5.94 18.36
N ASN A 57 5.78 5.88 19.63
CA ASN A 57 6.32 4.66 20.23
C ASN A 57 5.41 3.40 20.11
N ARG A 58 4.23 3.52 19.49
CA ARG A 58 3.22 2.46 19.39
C ARG A 58 2.54 2.37 18.02
N GLN A 59 2.92 3.24 17.06
CA GLN A 59 2.40 3.19 15.69
C GLN A 59 3.55 2.94 14.74
N PHE A 60 3.41 1.90 13.93
CA PHE A 60 4.45 1.48 12.98
C PHE A 60 3.87 1.43 11.57
N GLN A 61 4.72 1.74 10.62
CA GLN A 61 4.46 1.58 9.20
C GLN A 61 5.56 0.71 8.61
N TRP A 62 5.19 -0.22 7.72
CA TRP A 62 6.19 -1.00 7.01
C TRP A 62 7.13 -0.11 6.20
N CYS A 63 8.42 -0.47 6.15
CA CYS A 63 9.40 0.20 5.30
C CYS A 63 9.20 -0.08 3.80
N VAL A 64 8.40 -1.09 3.46
CA VAL A 64 8.02 -1.50 2.10
C VAL A 64 6.56 -1.16 1.82
N TYR A 65 6.13 -1.28 0.55
CA TYR A 65 4.79 -0.91 0.13
C TYR A 65 3.69 -1.65 0.93
N HIS A 66 3.75 -2.98 0.93
CA HIS A 66 2.88 -3.87 1.72
C HIS A 66 3.71 -4.97 2.38
N VAL A 67 3.13 -5.66 3.35
CA VAL A 67 3.79 -6.81 4.01
C VAL A 67 4.21 -7.90 3.03
N GLU A 68 3.46 -8.09 1.93
CA GLU A 68 3.81 -9.06 0.89
C GLU A 68 5.10 -8.73 0.15
N ASN A 69 5.62 -7.50 0.21
CA ASN A 69 6.91 -7.16 -0.39
C ASN A 69 8.09 -7.89 0.26
N PHE A 70 7.96 -8.33 1.51
CA PHE A 70 8.97 -9.19 2.14
C PHE A 70 9.05 -10.58 1.51
N LEU A 71 8.01 -11.01 0.78
CA LEU A 71 8.03 -12.28 0.03
C LEU A 71 8.84 -12.21 -1.25
N LEU A 72 9.31 -11.02 -1.65
CA LEU A 72 10.15 -10.81 -2.83
C LEU A 72 11.65 -11.00 -2.54
N GLU A 73 12.01 -11.59 -1.40
CA GLU A 73 13.38 -11.91 -1.03
C GLU A 73 13.92 -13.03 -1.94
N PRO A 74 14.92 -12.77 -2.80
CA PRO A 74 15.37 -13.71 -3.83
C PRO A 74 15.82 -15.05 -3.26
N LYS A 75 16.49 -15.04 -2.12
CA LYS A 75 16.96 -16.24 -1.44
C LYS A 75 15.82 -17.25 -1.19
N PHE A 76 14.73 -16.80 -0.58
CA PHE A 76 13.61 -17.69 -0.25
C PHE A 76 12.81 -18.11 -1.47
N ILE A 77 12.77 -17.26 -2.50
CA ILE A 77 12.19 -17.61 -3.80
C ILE A 77 13.01 -18.74 -4.44
N LYS A 78 14.34 -18.61 -4.49
CA LYS A 78 15.25 -19.66 -5.01
C LYS A 78 15.06 -20.98 -4.28
N GLU A 79 15.12 -20.97 -2.96
CA GLU A 79 14.91 -22.17 -2.13
C GLU A 79 13.55 -22.83 -2.39
N SER A 80 12.50 -22.02 -2.58
CA SER A 80 11.16 -22.50 -2.86
C SER A 80 11.05 -23.16 -4.23
N LEU A 81 11.58 -22.52 -5.28
CA LEU A 81 11.59 -23.04 -6.63
C LEU A 81 12.42 -24.31 -6.73
N THR A 82 13.60 -24.37 -6.11
CA THR A 82 14.45 -25.57 -6.05
C THR A 82 13.70 -26.76 -5.42
N SER A 83 12.91 -26.52 -4.37
CA SER A 83 12.10 -27.56 -3.75
C SER A 83 10.99 -28.10 -4.65
N MET A 84 10.48 -27.27 -5.56
CA MET A 84 9.41 -27.67 -6.49
C MET A 84 9.94 -28.42 -7.71
N SER A 85 11.12 -28.08 -8.18
CA SER A 85 11.73 -28.66 -9.40
C SER A 85 12.44 -30.00 -9.16
N LEU A 86 12.54 -30.47 -7.92
CA LEU A 86 13.30 -31.67 -7.53
C LEU A 86 14.76 -31.66 -7.99
N GLY A 87 15.33 -30.50 -8.27
CA GLY A 87 16.70 -30.32 -8.74
C GLY A 87 17.23 -28.91 -8.49
N GLU A 88 18.52 -28.75 -8.76
CA GLU A 88 19.11 -27.40 -8.70
C GLU A 88 18.53 -26.50 -9.79
N ILE A 89 18.16 -25.29 -9.39
CA ILE A 89 17.81 -24.22 -10.31
C ILE A 89 19.09 -23.43 -10.56
N GLU A 90 19.50 -23.32 -11.83
CA GLU A 90 20.69 -22.58 -12.25
C GLU A 90 20.59 -21.05 -12.07
N LEU A 91 19.45 -20.53 -11.60
CA LEU A 91 19.25 -19.11 -11.36
C LEU A 91 19.98 -18.65 -10.10
N SER A 92 20.76 -17.59 -10.22
CA SER A 92 21.31 -16.87 -9.07
C SER A 92 20.24 -16.02 -8.36
N GLU A 93 20.54 -15.53 -7.16
CA GLU A 93 19.65 -14.59 -6.46
C GLU A 93 19.53 -13.26 -7.22
N GLU A 94 20.59 -12.85 -7.94
CA GLU A 94 20.59 -11.64 -8.75
C GLU A 94 19.69 -11.81 -9.99
N ASP A 95 19.75 -12.96 -10.67
CA ASP A 95 18.85 -13.27 -11.79
C ASP A 95 17.39 -13.20 -11.34
N ILE A 96 17.07 -13.75 -10.15
CA ILE A 96 15.72 -13.69 -9.59
C ILE A 96 15.31 -12.24 -9.29
N LYS A 97 16.23 -11.43 -8.76
CA LYS A 97 15.98 -10.01 -8.49
C LYS A 97 15.67 -9.24 -9.77
N ASP A 98 16.42 -9.49 -10.82
CA ASP A 98 16.22 -8.86 -12.13
C ASP A 98 14.87 -9.28 -12.75
N GLU A 99 14.55 -10.56 -12.73
CA GLU A 99 13.25 -11.06 -13.18
C GLU A 99 12.08 -10.49 -12.37
N LEU A 100 12.24 -10.26 -11.06
CA LEU A 100 11.24 -9.60 -10.23
C LEU A 100 11.07 -8.13 -10.60
N LYS A 101 12.16 -7.42 -10.92
CA LYS A 101 12.10 -6.04 -11.44
C LYS A 101 11.38 -5.97 -12.78
N GLU A 102 11.63 -6.91 -13.70
CA GLU A 102 10.86 -7.01 -14.95
C GLU A 102 9.36 -7.21 -14.67
N CYS A 103 9.03 -8.11 -13.74
CA CYS A 103 7.65 -8.29 -13.32
C CYS A 103 7.04 -7.01 -12.71
N ALA A 104 7.84 -6.22 -11.98
CA ALA A 104 7.40 -4.94 -11.45
C ALA A 104 7.09 -3.95 -12.58
N VAL A 105 7.94 -3.83 -13.59
CA VAL A 105 7.70 -3.01 -14.80
C VAL A 105 6.34 -3.34 -15.42
N GLU A 106 6.01 -4.62 -15.57
CA GLU A 106 4.73 -5.06 -16.12
C GLU A 106 3.51 -4.67 -15.27
N THR A 107 3.71 -4.26 -14.01
CA THR A 107 2.64 -3.76 -13.13
C THR A 107 2.56 -2.24 -13.06
N ALA A 108 3.47 -1.52 -13.72
CA ALA A 108 3.59 -0.06 -13.64
C ALA A 108 2.29 0.66 -14.05
N ASP A 109 1.64 0.22 -15.13
CA ASP A 109 0.39 0.84 -15.60
C ASP A 109 -0.73 0.75 -14.57
N GLU A 110 -0.84 -0.36 -13.86
CA GLU A 110 -1.83 -0.51 -12.78
C GLU A 110 -1.54 0.48 -11.65
N ILE A 111 -0.28 0.67 -11.30
CA ILE A 111 0.14 1.59 -10.23
C ILE A 111 -0.16 3.04 -10.63
N VAL A 112 0.21 3.44 -11.84
CA VAL A 112 -0.08 4.77 -12.37
C VAL A 112 -1.58 5.03 -12.33
N ARG A 113 -2.40 4.10 -12.83
CA ARG A 113 -3.86 4.23 -12.81
C ARG A 113 -4.41 4.43 -11.39
N ILE A 114 -3.96 3.63 -10.42
CA ILE A 114 -4.42 3.72 -9.03
C ILE A 114 -4.01 5.07 -8.41
N ARG A 115 -2.79 5.54 -8.70
CA ARG A 115 -2.32 6.84 -8.20
C ARG A 115 -3.09 7.99 -8.81
N MET A 116 -3.32 7.97 -10.12
CA MET A 116 -4.14 8.97 -10.81
C MET A 116 -5.57 8.99 -10.28
N ASP A 117 -6.21 7.82 -10.12
CA ASP A 117 -7.54 7.70 -9.54
C ASP A 117 -7.61 8.35 -8.15
N LYS A 118 -6.62 8.10 -7.30
CA LYS A 118 -6.53 8.72 -5.97
C LYS A 118 -6.40 10.24 -6.05
N ILE A 119 -5.57 10.77 -6.96
CA ILE A 119 -5.38 12.20 -7.18
C ILE A 119 -6.70 12.85 -7.61
N VAL A 120 -7.34 12.30 -8.63
CA VAL A 120 -8.60 12.80 -9.19
C VAL A 120 -9.71 12.77 -8.13
N ASN A 121 -9.90 11.62 -7.48
CA ASN A 121 -10.92 11.47 -6.45
C ASN A 121 -10.72 12.43 -5.28
N SER A 122 -9.48 12.64 -4.83
CA SER A 122 -9.19 13.58 -3.74
C SER A 122 -9.55 15.02 -4.11
N GLN A 123 -9.29 15.44 -5.35
CA GLN A 123 -9.65 16.76 -5.83
C GLN A 123 -11.18 16.96 -5.92
N PHE A 124 -11.91 15.95 -6.43
CA PHE A 124 -13.37 16.00 -6.44
C PHE A 124 -13.98 16.07 -5.04
N ILE A 125 -13.51 15.22 -4.11
CA ILE A 125 -14.00 15.23 -2.72
C ILE A 125 -13.77 16.60 -2.08
N ASN A 126 -12.62 17.23 -2.31
CA ASN A 126 -12.29 18.56 -1.77
C ASN A 126 -13.09 19.69 -2.43
N ALA A 127 -13.60 19.48 -3.64
CA ALA A 127 -14.46 20.46 -4.33
C ALA A 127 -15.90 20.47 -3.83
N ILE A 128 -16.36 19.36 -3.23
CA ILE A 128 -17.71 19.28 -2.69
C ILE A 128 -17.84 20.13 -1.44
N SER A 129 -18.79 21.04 -1.43
CA SER A 129 -19.08 21.92 -0.29
C SER A 129 -20.33 21.45 0.46
N PHE A 130 -20.11 21.05 1.71
CA PHE A 130 -21.23 20.65 2.60
C PHE A 130 -21.68 21.77 3.54
N SER A 131 -20.92 22.86 3.61
CA SER A 131 -21.28 24.00 4.49
C SER A 131 -22.26 24.94 3.80
N PHE A 132 -23.25 25.37 4.50
CA PHE A 132 -24.20 26.42 4.08
C PHE A 132 -24.44 27.44 5.20
N ASP A 133 -24.89 28.63 4.81
CA ASP A 133 -25.17 29.71 5.76
C ASP A 133 -26.37 29.30 6.67
N PRO A 134 -26.18 29.25 7.99
CA PRO A 134 -27.24 28.89 8.92
C PRO A 134 -28.39 29.90 8.96
N LYS A 135 -28.24 31.06 8.31
CA LYS A 135 -29.31 32.07 8.20
C LYS A 135 -30.28 31.77 7.05
N LEU A 136 -29.93 30.88 6.15
CA LEU A 136 -30.76 30.46 5.02
C LEU A 136 -31.71 29.33 5.45
N SER A 137 -32.82 29.17 4.74
CA SER A 137 -33.62 27.96 4.84
C SER A 137 -32.80 26.75 4.38
N ASN A 138 -33.16 25.54 4.82
CA ASN A 138 -32.47 24.32 4.43
C ASN A 138 -32.38 24.14 2.89
N SER A 139 -33.51 24.44 2.20
CA SER A 139 -33.56 24.32 0.73
C SER A 139 -32.65 25.31 0.03
N GLU A 140 -32.64 26.55 0.47
CA GLU A 140 -31.74 27.59 -0.07
C GLU A 140 -30.28 27.27 0.22
N GLY A 141 -29.95 26.91 1.47
CA GLY A 141 -28.58 26.57 1.86
C GLY A 141 -28.03 25.37 1.13
N PHE A 142 -28.82 24.31 0.91
CA PHE A 142 -28.43 23.18 0.09
C PHE A 142 -28.28 23.54 -1.38
N SER A 143 -29.19 24.33 -1.94
CA SER A 143 -29.12 24.79 -3.33
C SER A 143 -27.83 25.59 -3.57
N GLU A 144 -27.48 26.51 -2.68
CA GLU A 144 -26.23 27.26 -2.77
C GLU A 144 -24.97 26.37 -2.61
N ALA A 145 -25.01 25.39 -1.71
CA ALA A 145 -23.90 24.45 -1.54
C ALA A 145 -23.66 23.62 -2.81
N VAL A 146 -24.73 23.19 -3.46
CA VAL A 146 -24.67 22.48 -4.77
C VAL A 146 -24.08 23.37 -5.85
N LEU A 147 -24.53 24.62 -5.97
CA LEU A 147 -24.02 25.58 -6.95
C LEU A 147 -22.53 25.88 -6.74
N ARG A 148 -22.11 26.10 -5.49
CA ARG A 148 -20.68 26.28 -5.16
C ARG A 148 -19.86 25.05 -5.51
N SER A 149 -20.37 23.84 -5.24
CA SER A 149 -19.70 22.59 -5.59
C SER A 149 -19.58 22.45 -7.11
N HIS A 150 -20.64 22.72 -7.86
CA HIS A 150 -20.65 22.71 -9.32
C HIS A 150 -19.58 23.66 -9.90
N THR A 151 -19.54 24.92 -9.42
CA THR A 151 -18.57 25.91 -9.87
C THR A 151 -17.13 25.45 -9.58
N LYS A 152 -16.87 24.91 -8.38
CA LYS A 152 -15.54 24.39 -8.03
C LYS A 152 -15.13 23.21 -8.90
N ILE A 153 -16.04 22.28 -9.15
CA ILE A 153 -15.79 21.11 -10.01
C ILE A 153 -15.52 21.55 -11.46
N SER A 154 -16.31 22.48 -12.00
CA SER A 154 -16.07 23.01 -13.35
C SER A 154 -14.71 23.66 -13.47
N ASN A 155 -14.33 24.50 -12.51
CA ASN A 155 -12.99 25.12 -12.49
C ASN A 155 -11.87 24.07 -12.38
N LEU A 156 -12.04 22.99 -11.61
CA LEU A 156 -11.08 21.91 -11.53
C LEU A 156 -10.92 21.17 -12.84
N VAL A 157 -12.01 20.89 -13.55
CA VAL A 157 -11.97 20.22 -14.85
C VAL A 157 -11.21 21.09 -15.86
N GLU A 158 -11.43 22.39 -15.85
CA GLU A 158 -10.77 23.32 -16.77
C GLU A 158 -9.28 23.55 -16.43
N SER A 159 -8.92 23.58 -15.14
CA SER A 159 -7.58 23.98 -14.71
C SER A 159 -6.64 22.81 -14.39
N SER A 160 -7.13 21.76 -13.74
CA SER A 160 -6.27 20.72 -13.14
C SER A 160 -6.59 19.30 -13.56
N LEU A 161 -7.81 19.04 -14.07
CA LEU A 161 -8.26 17.72 -14.50
C LEU A 161 -8.49 17.63 -16.03
N GLY A 162 -8.10 18.67 -16.78
CA GLY A 162 -8.07 18.60 -18.23
C GLY A 162 -7.04 17.59 -18.73
N TYR A 163 -7.25 17.10 -19.95
CA TYR A 163 -6.39 16.06 -20.55
C TYR A 163 -4.89 16.37 -20.42
N SER A 164 -4.47 17.58 -20.78
CA SER A 164 -3.05 17.96 -20.77
C SER A 164 -2.44 17.97 -19.37
N GLU A 165 -3.21 18.31 -18.36
CA GLU A 165 -2.72 18.32 -16.97
C GLU A 165 -2.63 16.89 -16.42
N LEU A 166 -3.63 16.06 -16.72
CA LEU A 166 -3.59 14.64 -16.36
C LEU A 166 -2.45 13.89 -17.06
N GLU A 167 -2.16 14.23 -18.33
CA GLU A 167 -1.03 13.68 -19.07
C GLU A 167 0.32 14.03 -18.41
N LYS A 168 0.49 15.27 -17.94
CA LYS A 168 1.69 15.68 -17.19
C LYS A 168 1.82 14.87 -15.88
N VAL A 169 0.72 14.69 -15.16
CA VAL A 169 0.71 13.87 -13.94
C VAL A 169 1.11 12.44 -14.25
N GLU A 170 0.57 11.85 -15.31
CA GLU A 170 0.92 10.49 -15.73
C GLU A 170 2.41 10.36 -16.05
N ILE A 171 2.97 11.28 -16.84
CA ILE A 171 4.39 11.31 -17.20
C ILE A 171 5.27 11.38 -15.94
N GLU A 172 4.92 12.24 -14.99
CA GLU A 172 5.69 12.38 -13.76
C GLU A 172 5.60 11.11 -12.90
N LEU A 173 4.42 10.50 -12.78
CA LEU A 173 4.26 9.24 -12.06
C LEU A 173 5.09 8.10 -12.69
N ARG A 174 5.14 8.01 -14.02
CA ARG A 174 5.98 7.03 -14.73
C ARG A 174 7.46 7.28 -14.45
N ARG A 175 7.90 8.53 -14.50
CA ARG A 175 9.27 8.91 -14.18
C ARG A 175 9.67 8.52 -12.76
N GLU A 176 8.79 8.72 -11.78
CA GLU A 176 9.02 8.28 -10.40
C GLU A 176 9.19 6.75 -10.30
N LEU A 177 8.38 5.98 -11.04
CA LEU A 177 8.49 4.53 -11.08
C LEU A 177 9.81 4.07 -11.70
N ASP A 178 10.25 4.70 -12.79
CA ASP A 178 11.52 4.37 -13.46
C ASP A 178 12.72 4.65 -12.53
N ILE A 179 12.69 5.77 -11.82
CA ILE A 179 13.71 6.11 -10.82
C ILE A 179 13.74 5.05 -9.70
N ALA A 180 12.59 4.65 -9.20
CA ALA A 180 12.51 3.63 -8.15
C ALA A 180 13.06 2.27 -8.62
N LEU A 181 12.79 1.89 -9.87
CA LEU A 181 13.28 0.64 -10.49
C LEU A 181 14.79 0.63 -10.71
N SER A 182 15.38 1.78 -10.99
CA SER A 182 16.85 1.88 -11.18
C SER A 182 17.66 1.62 -9.91
N GLY A 183 17.01 1.73 -8.73
CA GLY A 183 17.60 1.49 -7.42
C GLY A 183 16.96 0.31 -6.68
N ASP A 184 17.06 0.32 -5.35
CA ASP A 184 16.43 -0.66 -4.46
C ASP A 184 15.10 -0.13 -3.86
N GLU A 185 14.70 1.08 -4.23
CA GLU A 185 13.48 1.73 -3.73
C GLU A 185 12.19 1.13 -4.33
N TRP A 186 12.29 0.30 -5.36
CA TRP A 186 11.13 -0.30 -6.01
C TRP A 186 10.24 -1.12 -5.05
N LEU A 187 10.81 -1.75 -4.03
CA LEU A 187 10.05 -2.44 -2.99
C LEU A 187 9.15 -1.52 -2.17
N LYS A 188 9.42 -0.21 -2.15
CA LYS A 188 8.61 0.78 -1.44
C LYS A 188 7.45 1.31 -2.28
N VAL A 189 7.48 1.04 -3.59
CA VAL A 189 6.57 1.65 -4.57
C VAL A 189 5.69 0.60 -5.24
N PHE A 190 6.24 -0.58 -5.56
CA PHE A 190 5.53 -1.64 -6.26
C PHE A 190 4.82 -2.59 -5.31
N ARG A 191 3.64 -3.08 -5.72
CA ARG A 191 2.81 -4.00 -4.94
C ARG A 191 3.38 -5.41 -5.00
N GLY A 192 4.05 -5.85 -3.94
CA GLY A 192 4.74 -7.15 -3.90
C GLY A 192 3.86 -8.33 -4.28
N ARG A 193 2.58 -8.32 -3.89
CA ARG A 193 1.61 -9.35 -4.28
C ARG A 193 1.44 -9.46 -5.79
N ASN A 194 1.37 -8.33 -6.50
CA ASN A 194 1.16 -8.32 -7.96
C ASN A 194 2.44 -8.75 -8.68
N VAL A 195 3.60 -8.28 -8.21
CA VAL A 195 4.90 -8.71 -8.73
C VAL A 195 5.09 -10.21 -8.56
N LEU A 196 4.87 -10.75 -7.35
CA LEU A 196 5.01 -12.18 -7.09
C LEU A 196 4.03 -13.04 -7.89
N LYS A 197 2.79 -12.56 -8.12
CA LYS A 197 1.83 -13.26 -8.98
C LYS A 197 2.32 -13.38 -10.41
N ARG A 198 2.86 -12.28 -10.98
CA ARG A 198 3.41 -12.29 -12.33
C ARG A 198 4.62 -13.19 -12.43
N TYR A 199 5.51 -13.11 -11.45
CA TYR A 199 6.69 -13.95 -11.37
C TYR A 199 6.30 -15.44 -11.31
N ALA A 200 5.37 -15.82 -10.44
CA ALA A 200 4.86 -17.18 -10.36
C ALA A 200 4.29 -17.66 -11.70
N GLY A 201 3.52 -16.80 -12.40
CA GLY A 201 3.01 -17.10 -13.75
C GLY A 201 4.11 -17.32 -14.78
N LYS A 202 5.16 -16.48 -14.80
CA LYS A 202 6.33 -16.68 -15.69
C LYS A 202 7.05 -18.01 -15.43
N LYS A 203 7.09 -18.44 -14.16
CA LYS A 203 7.71 -19.72 -13.77
C LYS A 203 6.76 -20.93 -13.90
N GLY A 204 5.51 -20.73 -14.35
CA GLY A 204 4.53 -21.81 -14.51
C GLY A 204 4.05 -22.42 -13.17
N VAL A 205 4.15 -21.67 -12.07
CA VAL A 205 3.78 -22.14 -10.73
C VAL A 205 2.57 -21.34 -10.17
N SER A 206 1.80 -21.99 -9.30
CA SER A 206 0.71 -21.30 -8.62
C SER A 206 1.25 -20.27 -7.63
N TYR A 207 0.68 -19.06 -7.65
CA TYR A 207 1.03 -18.00 -6.70
C TYR A 207 0.84 -18.46 -5.23
N GLU A 208 -0.26 -19.14 -4.92
CA GLU A 208 -0.56 -19.60 -3.58
C GLU A 208 0.48 -20.63 -3.09
N VAL A 209 0.89 -21.55 -3.96
CA VAL A 209 1.91 -22.55 -3.66
C VAL A 209 3.25 -21.86 -3.41
N LEU A 210 3.69 -21.00 -4.33
CA LEU A 210 4.96 -20.28 -4.20
C LEU A 210 4.98 -19.42 -2.93
N ARG A 211 3.93 -18.63 -2.68
CA ARG A 211 3.79 -17.82 -1.48
C ARG A 211 3.92 -18.65 -0.19
N ASN A 212 3.21 -19.77 -0.11
CA ASN A 212 3.21 -20.61 1.08
C ASN A 212 4.58 -21.25 1.32
N LEU A 213 5.28 -21.65 0.26
CA LEU A 213 6.63 -22.16 0.36
C LEU A 213 7.63 -21.09 0.84
N ILE A 214 7.57 -19.88 0.27
CA ILE A 214 8.39 -18.76 0.72
C ILE A 214 8.17 -18.50 2.22
N VAL A 215 6.91 -18.37 2.66
CA VAL A 215 6.57 -18.16 4.08
C VAL A 215 7.12 -19.30 4.95
N SER A 216 7.06 -20.55 4.48
CA SER A 216 7.62 -21.70 5.19
C SER A 216 9.14 -21.58 5.34
N ARG A 217 9.87 -21.17 4.28
CA ARG A 217 11.33 -20.97 4.32
C ARG A 217 11.71 -19.83 5.26
N MET A 218 10.99 -18.71 5.20
CA MET A 218 11.21 -17.58 6.12
C MET A 218 11.04 -17.99 7.58
N ARG A 219 10.04 -18.84 7.90
CA ARG A 219 9.82 -19.39 9.25
C ARG A 219 10.97 -20.29 9.68
N LEU A 220 11.43 -21.20 8.81
CA LEU A 220 12.54 -22.12 9.10
C LEU A 220 13.85 -21.33 9.35
N ALA A 221 14.07 -20.28 8.59
CA ALA A 221 15.21 -19.39 8.79
C ALA A 221 15.07 -18.43 9.98
N GLN A 222 13.92 -18.43 10.65
CA GLN A 222 13.56 -17.43 11.68
C GLN A 222 13.77 -15.98 11.17
N TYR A 223 13.49 -15.78 9.88
CA TYR A 223 13.66 -14.49 9.23
C TYR A 223 12.72 -13.45 9.84
N CYS A 224 13.33 -12.34 10.28
CA CYS A 224 12.62 -11.16 10.74
C CYS A 224 13.12 -9.98 9.87
N PRO A 225 12.30 -9.49 8.93
CA PRO A 225 12.67 -8.42 8.01
C PRO A 225 12.82 -7.07 8.71
#